data_5dee04f964b66b625ed969f3f9dbad0d
#
_entry.id   5dee04f964b66b625ed969f3f9dbad0d
#
_cell.length_a   1.000
_cell.length_b   1.000
_cell.length_c   1.000
_cell.angle_alpha   90.00
_cell.angle_beta   90.00
_cell.angle_gamma   90.00
#
_symmetry.space_group_name_H-M   'P 1'
#
loop_
_entity.id
_entity.type
_entity.pdbx_description
1 polymer ?
#
loop_
_entity_poly.entity_id
_entity_poly.type
_entity_poly.pdbx_seq_one_letter_code
_entity_poly.pdbx_strand_id
1 'polypeptide(L)'
;MKRVPQTTSVDMSTSVAKLNFLSPVFTASGCAAAGKELDQFIDITSIGAVVTKSVMLNPRSGRATPRMAETPSGMLNGIGLQGPGIDDFIENDLKWLQQKGARTIVSIAGNNVEEFGKVADKLRDIPGVIGIEVNISCPNVENRGQVFACDPLSAADVIHSVRRNVSANMPLFAKLSPDVTDITAIAKSVVKAGADGLSVINTLLGMVIDTDTFLPRLSGKTGGLSGPAIRPVAVRCVYQIRKVLPDIPIIGMGGIRNGKDAIEFFAAGANAISVGTTVFNDPEACVRIHDEVAGILQEKSIKSLSEIINAAHREDIS
;
A
#
# COMPACT_ATOMS: atom_id res chain seq x y z
N MET A 1 -20.64 0.71 -18.92
CA MET A 1 -19.71 1.86 -18.99
C MET A 1 -18.85 1.80 -17.75
N LYS A 2 -17.53 1.92 -17.84
CA LYS A 2 -16.66 1.89 -16.65
C LYS A 2 -16.86 3.14 -15.82
N ARG A 3 -16.82 3.00 -14.50
CA ARG A 3 -16.94 4.13 -13.60
C ARG A 3 -15.65 4.97 -13.60
N VAL A 4 -15.81 6.27 -13.62
CA VAL A 4 -14.76 7.29 -13.47
C VAL A 4 -15.16 8.27 -12.37
N PRO A 5 -14.20 8.99 -11.75
CA PRO A 5 -14.51 10.03 -10.78
C PRO A 5 -15.49 11.07 -11.32
N GLN A 6 -16.39 11.53 -10.47
CA GLN A 6 -17.34 12.59 -10.82
C GLN A 6 -16.59 13.94 -10.92
N THR A 7 -17.10 14.80 -11.79
CA THR A 7 -16.61 16.19 -11.85
C THR A 7 -16.96 16.92 -10.56
N THR A 8 -15.97 17.52 -9.93
CA THR A 8 -16.10 18.25 -8.68
C THR A 8 -15.45 19.63 -8.78
N SER A 9 -15.92 20.59 -7.97
CA SER A 9 -15.27 21.89 -7.79
C SER A 9 -14.12 21.86 -6.79
N VAL A 10 -13.93 20.72 -6.10
CA VAL A 10 -12.85 20.54 -5.13
C VAL A 10 -11.60 20.05 -5.86
N ASP A 11 -10.45 20.67 -5.60
CA ASP A 11 -9.17 20.17 -6.07
C ASP A 11 -8.75 18.93 -5.27
N MET A 12 -8.86 17.76 -5.92
CA MET A 12 -8.48 16.47 -5.35
C MET A 12 -7.04 16.08 -5.65
N SER A 13 -6.27 16.94 -6.31
CA SER A 13 -4.88 16.64 -6.65
C SER A 13 -3.99 16.53 -5.42
N THR A 14 -2.95 15.73 -5.53
CA THR A 14 -1.95 15.53 -4.48
C THR A 14 -0.57 15.30 -5.06
N SER A 15 0.46 15.57 -4.25
CA SER A 15 1.85 15.25 -4.58
C SER A 15 2.41 14.22 -3.60
N VAL A 16 3.07 13.20 -4.15
CA VAL A 16 3.73 12.13 -3.38
C VAL A 16 5.10 11.87 -3.98
N ALA A 17 6.18 12.06 -3.24
CA ALA A 17 7.56 11.83 -3.69
C ALA A 17 7.88 12.48 -5.06
N LYS A 18 7.51 13.75 -5.25
CA LYS A 18 7.66 14.55 -6.49
C LYS A 18 6.77 14.10 -7.67
N LEU A 19 5.90 13.12 -7.47
CA LEU A 19 4.88 12.74 -8.44
C LEU A 19 3.58 13.47 -8.15
N ASN A 20 2.96 14.05 -9.19
CA ASN A 20 1.67 14.71 -9.08
C ASN A 20 0.56 13.76 -9.55
N PHE A 21 -0.53 13.69 -8.80
CA PHE A 21 -1.68 12.83 -9.05
C PHE A 21 -2.97 13.67 -9.06
N LEU A 22 -3.84 13.43 -10.03
CA LEU A 22 -5.16 14.07 -10.09
C LEU A 22 -6.15 13.46 -9.09
N SER A 23 -5.91 12.21 -8.70
CA SER A 23 -6.69 11.52 -7.66
C SER A 23 -5.74 11.05 -6.54
N PRO A 24 -6.10 11.25 -5.26
CA PRO A 24 -5.29 10.80 -4.14
C PRO A 24 -5.53 9.32 -3.77
N VAL A 25 -6.35 8.60 -4.54
CA VAL A 25 -6.76 7.23 -4.24
C VAL A 25 -6.04 6.24 -5.14
N PHE A 26 -5.30 5.31 -4.55
CA PHE A 26 -4.54 4.24 -5.20
C PHE A 26 -5.13 2.88 -4.83
N THR A 27 -4.78 1.84 -5.56
CA THR A 27 -5.00 0.46 -5.09
C THR A 27 -3.97 0.07 -4.05
N ALA A 28 -4.33 -0.81 -3.10
CA ALA A 28 -3.34 -1.40 -2.20
C ALA A 28 -2.73 -2.65 -2.85
N SER A 29 -1.41 -2.82 -2.69
CA SER A 29 -0.68 -4.00 -3.15
C SER A 29 -1.34 -5.30 -2.66
N GLY A 30 -1.52 -6.26 -3.56
CA GLY A 30 -2.10 -7.58 -3.27
C GLY A 30 -3.62 -7.67 -3.39
N CYS A 31 -4.34 -6.54 -3.52
CA CYS A 31 -5.81 -6.55 -3.61
C CYS A 31 -6.32 -6.39 -5.05
N ALA A 32 -5.53 -5.79 -5.93
CA ALA A 32 -5.90 -5.52 -7.32
C ALA A 32 -5.04 -6.30 -8.34
N ALA A 33 -4.20 -7.22 -7.90
CA ALA A 33 -3.21 -7.88 -8.75
C ALA A 33 -2.44 -6.86 -9.62
N ALA A 34 -2.63 -6.89 -10.95
CA ALA A 34 -2.17 -5.87 -11.91
C ALA A 34 -3.30 -4.94 -12.38
N GLY A 35 -4.49 -5.00 -11.78
CA GLY A 35 -5.63 -4.14 -12.12
C GLY A 35 -6.52 -4.65 -13.24
N LYS A 36 -6.23 -5.79 -13.88
CA LYS A 36 -7.00 -6.32 -15.03
C LYS A 36 -8.46 -6.58 -14.67
N GLU A 37 -8.70 -7.15 -13.50
CA GLU A 37 -10.04 -7.44 -12.99
C GLU A 37 -10.79 -6.15 -12.67
N LEU A 38 -10.14 -5.19 -12.00
CA LEU A 38 -10.74 -3.90 -11.68
C LEU A 38 -11.05 -3.07 -12.94
N ASP A 39 -10.23 -3.18 -13.98
CA ASP A 39 -10.46 -2.48 -15.26
C ASP A 39 -11.79 -2.86 -15.95
N GLN A 40 -12.44 -3.93 -15.50
CA GLN A 40 -13.78 -4.28 -15.98
C GLN A 40 -14.88 -3.38 -15.38
N PHE A 41 -14.65 -2.82 -14.19
CA PHE A 41 -15.62 -2.03 -13.43
C PHE A 41 -15.31 -0.53 -13.47
N ILE A 42 -14.05 -0.16 -13.29
CA ILE A 42 -13.57 1.22 -13.29
C ILE A 42 -12.59 1.47 -14.44
N ASP A 43 -12.39 2.71 -14.82
CA ASP A 43 -11.23 3.08 -15.62
C ASP A 43 -10.03 3.22 -14.69
N ILE A 44 -9.09 2.26 -14.74
CA ILE A 44 -7.91 2.26 -13.86
C ILE A 44 -6.96 3.42 -14.12
N THR A 45 -7.10 4.15 -15.23
CA THR A 45 -6.32 5.36 -15.50
C THR A 45 -6.84 6.58 -14.77
N SER A 46 -8.09 6.52 -14.29
CA SER A 46 -8.77 7.61 -13.58
C SER A 46 -8.46 7.66 -12.07
N ILE A 47 -7.89 6.60 -11.51
CA ILE A 47 -7.38 6.59 -10.13
C ILE A 47 -5.94 7.13 -10.07
N GLY A 48 -5.45 7.44 -8.88
CA GLY A 48 -4.11 8.01 -8.72
C GLY A 48 -3.00 7.07 -9.22
N ALA A 49 -3.01 5.81 -8.77
CA ALA A 49 -2.07 4.80 -9.24
C ALA A 49 -2.60 3.37 -9.01
N VAL A 50 -2.16 2.45 -9.85
CA VAL A 50 -2.23 1.00 -9.58
C VAL A 50 -0.95 0.60 -8.84
N VAL A 51 -1.08 0.23 -7.57
CA VAL A 51 0.01 -0.43 -6.83
C VAL A 51 -0.14 -1.93 -7.02
N THR A 52 0.80 -2.55 -7.72
CA THR A 52 0.69 -3.95 -8.12
C THR A 52 0.84 -4.91 -6.94
N LYS A 53 0.43 -6.16 -7.11
CA LYS A 53 0.82 -7.22 -6.20
C LYS A 53 2.35 -7.29 -6.12
N SER A 54 2.88 -7.54 -4.90
CA SER A 54 4.34 -7.66 -4.72
C SER A 54 4.91 -8.77 -5.59
N VAL A 55 5.89 -8.41 -6.41
CA VAL A 55 6.59 -9.31 -7.35
C VAL A 55 7.92 -9.73 -6.73
N MET A 56 8.27 -11.00 -6.90
CA MET A 56 9.55 -11.57 -6.48
C MET A 56 10.43 -11.91 -7.66
N LEU A 57 11.71 -12.19 -7.40
CA LEU A 57 12.68 -12.54 -8.45
C LEU A 57 12.22 -13.77 -9.25
N ASN A 58 11.82 -14.82 -8.54
CA ASN A 58 11.43 -16.10 -9.13
C ASN A 58 9.91 -16.36 -8.94
N PRO A 59 9.30 -17.21 -9.77
CA PRO A 59 7.94 -17.69 -9.58
C PRO A 59 7.76 -18.34 -8.19
N ARG A 60 6.57 -18.15 -7.59
CA ARG A 60 6.23 -18.69 -6.27
C ARG A 60 4.79 -19.16 -6.24
N SER A 61 4.55 -20.39 -5.78
CA SER A 61 3.22 -20.99 -5.66
C SER A 61 2.39 -20.42 -4.49
N GLY A 62 3.05 -19.77 -3.54
CA GLY A 62 2.42 -19.34 -2.30
C GLY A 62 2.26 -20.46 -1.27
N ARG A 63 1.49 -20.20 -0.20
CA ARG A 63 1.18 -21.20 0.84
C ARG A 63 0.11 -22.18 0.37
N ALA A 64 -0.01 -23.31 1.07
CA ALA A 64 -1.15 -24.23 0.91
C ALA A 64 -2.49 -23.55 1.29
N THR A 65 -3.59 -24.06 0.80
CA THR A 65 -4.95 -23.65 1.21
C THR A 65 -5.34 -24.33 2.53
N PRO A 66 -6.28 -23.73 3.29
CA PRO A 66 -6.93 -22.44 3.11
C PRO A 66 -6.00 -21.24 3.38
N ARG A 67 -6.10 -20.21 2.54
CA ARG A 67 -5.24 -19.02 2.56
C ARG A 67 -5.94 -17.76 3.04
N MET A 68 -7.25 -17.78 3.14
CA MET A 68 -8.08 -16.64 3.52
C MET A 68 -9.13 -17.10 4.51
N ALA A 69 -9.45 -16.25 5.47
CA ALA A 69 -10.53 -16.45 6.43
C ALA A 69 -11.18 -15.13 6.77
N GLU A 70 -12.52 -15.10 6.78
CA GLU A 70 -13.26 -13.94 7.23
C GLU A 70 -13.15 -13.78 8.74
N THR A 71 -13.24 -12.51 9.19
CA THR A 71 -13.35 -12.12 10.60
C THR A 71 -14.55 -11.18 10.75
N PRO A 72 -15.07 -10.93 11.96
CA PRO A 72 -16.25 -10.07 12.16
C PRO A 72 -16.12 -8.67 11.54
N SER A 73 -14.91 -8.13 11.42
CA SER A 73 -14.67 -6.78 10.89
C SER A 73 -13.49 -6.71 9.93
N GLY A 74 -13.29 -7.75 9.12
CA GLY A 74 -12.21 -7.80 8.16
C GLY A 74 -11.93 -9.21 7.68
N MET A 75 -10.68 -9.46 7.32
CA MET A 75 -10.25 -10.79 6.88
C MET A 75 -8.80 -11.06 7.23
N LEU A 76 -8.48 -12.33 7.40
CA LEU A 76 -7.12 -12.83 7.47
C LEU A 76 -6.68 -13.38 6.13
N ASN A 77 -5.44 -13.10 5.74
CA ASN A 77 -4.84 -13.72 4.58
C ASN A 77 -3.44 -14.28 4.88
N GLY A 78 -3.13 -15.40 4.26
CA GLY A 78 -1.83 -16.04 4.29
C GLY A 78 -1.44 -16.51 2.89
N ILE A 79 -1.48 -15.62 1.89
CA ILE A 79 -1.25 -15.95 0.47
C ILE A 79 0.15 -16.49 0.21
N GLY A 80 1.17 -15.94 0.88
CA GLY A 80 2.56 -16.41 0.74
C GLY A 80 3.26 -15.90 -0.50
N LEU A 81 2.97 -14.66 -0.94
CA LEU A 81 3.60 -14.01 -2.10
C LEU A 81 3.53 -14.83 -3.39
N GLN A 82 2.41 -15.52 -3.63
CA GLN A 82 2.17 -16.18 -4.91
C GLN A 82 2.33 -15.20 -6.07
N GLY A 83 3.07 -15.59 -7.08
CA GLY A 83 3.26 -14.77 -8.27
C GLY A 83 4.12 -15.45 -9.34
N PRO A 84 4.15 -14.88 -10.55
CA PRO A 84 4.81 -15.48 -11.71
C PRO A 84 6.31 -15.22 -11.76
N GLY A 85 6.84 -14.38 -10.89
CA GLY A 85 8.22 -13.85 -10.95
C GLY A 85 8.31 -12.58 -11.79
N ILE A 86 9.47 -11.89 -11.67
CA ILE A 86 9.64 -10.55 -12.26
C ILE A 86 9.64 -10.57 -13.79
N ASP A 87 10.19 -11.59 -14.41
CA ASP A 87 10.34 -11.63 -15.87
C ASP A 87 8.97 -11.79 -16.54
N ASP A 88 8.16 -12.73 -16.08
CA ASP A 88 6.78 -12.91 -16.56
C ASP A 88 5.89 -11.68 -16.26
N PHE A 89 6.05 -11.10 -15.08
CA PHE A 89 5.33 -9.88 -14.73
C PHE A 89 5.62 -8.73 -15.70
N ILE A 90 6.89 -8.52 -16.08
CA ILE A 90 7.29 -7.48 -17.03
C ILE A 90 6.67 -7.74 -18.40
N GLU A 91 6.74 -8.98 -18.89
CA GLU A 91 6.28 -9.34 -20.24
C GLU A 91 4.74 -9.31 -20.36
N ASN A 92 4.02 -9.60 -19.31
CA ASN A 92 2.58 -9.78 -19.36
C ASN A 92 1.82 -8.65 -18.64
N ASP A 93 1.99 -8.53 -17.32
CA ASP A 93 1.18 -7.62 -16.49
C ASP A 93 1.60 -6.16 -16.66
N LEU A 94 2.91 -5.90 -16.59
CA LEU A 94 3.43 -4.54 -16.73
C LEU A 94 3.21 -4.00 -18.14
N LYS A 95 3.42 -4.82 -19.15
CA LYS A 95 3.15 -4.47 -20.55
C LYS A 95 1.68 -4.12 -20.78
N TRP A 96 0.76 -4.85 -20.15
CA TRP A 96 -0.66 -4.53 -20.22
C TRP A 96 -0.98 -3.20 -19.53
N LEU A 97 -0.41 -2.93 -18.35
CA LEU A 97 -0.56 -1.64 -17.65
C LEU A 97 -0.05 -0.47 -18.49
N GLN A 98 1.10 -0.64 -19.15
CA GLN A 98 1.66 0.34 -20.09
C GLN A 98 0.73 0.63 -21.26
N GLN A 99 0.18 -0.42 -21.89
CA GLN A 99 -0.78 -0.28 -22.99
C GLN A 99 -2.07 0.43 -22.58
N LYS A 100 -2.48 0.26 -21.33
CA LYS A 100 -3.62 0.98 -20.74
C LYS A 100 -3.29 2.44 -20.42
N GLY A 101 -2.03 2.81 -20.30
CA GLY A 101 -1.63 4.13 -19.82
C GLY A 101 -1.82 4.31 -18.31
N ALA A 102 -1.91 3.20 -17.55
CA ALA A 102 -2.09 3.24 -16.12
C ALA A 102 -0.83 3.74 -15.40
N ARG A 103 -0.98 4.61 -14.43
CA ARG A 103 0.11 5.05 -13.55
C ARG A 103 0.45 3.91 -12.60
N THR A 104 1.64 3.32 -12.74
CA THR A 104 1.98 2.06 -12.08
C THR A 104 3.10 2.23 -11.07
N ILE A 105 2.82 1.90 -9.81
CA ILE A 105 3.81 1.69 -8.75
C ILE A 105 3.98 0.18 -8.60
N VAL A 106 5.18 -0.33 -8.86
CA VAL A 106 5.45 -1.76 -8.77
C VAL A 106 5.84 -2.11 -7.34
N SER A 107 5.04 -2.94 -6.67
CA SER A 107 5.41 -3.49 -5.37
C SER A 107 6.36 -4.66 -5.55
N ILE A 108 7.47 -4.68 -4.81
CA ILE A 108 8.50 -5.72 -4.87
C ILE A 108 8.72 -6.37 -3.51
N ALA A 109 9.11 -7.65 -3.52
CA ALA A 109 9.51 -8.39 -2.34
C ALA A 109 10.69 -9.33 -2.65
N GLY A 110 11.42 -9.75 -1.62
CA GLY A 110 12.54 -10.68 -1.74
C GLY A 110 12.69 -11.53 -0.47
N ASN A 111 13.38 -12.66 -0.58
CA ASN A 111 13.70 -13.53 0.55
C ASN A 111 14.91 -13.01 1.35
N ASN A 112 15.74 -12.19 0.72
CA ASN A 112 16.93 -11.58 1.31
C ASN A 112 17.24 -10.24 0.64
N VAL A 113 18.15 -9.46 1.21
CA VAL A 113 18.55 -8.13 0.75
C VAL A 113 19.02 -8.12 -0.72
N GLU A 114 19.74 -9.15 -1.14
CA GLU A 114 20.26 -9.28 -2.51
C GLU A 114 19.12 -9.46 -3.53
N GLU A 115 18.11 -10.27 -3.23
CA GLU A 115 16.95 -10.48 -4.11
C GLU A 115 16.16 -9.20 -4.32
N PHE A 116 15.95 -8.37 -3.29
CA PHE A 116 15.33 -7.06 -3.45
C PHE A 116 16.09 -6.19 -4.45
N GLY A 117 17.42 -6.17 -4.37
CA GLY A 117 18.27 -5.45 -5.31
C GLY A 117 18.15 -5.97 -6.73
N LYS A 118 18.14 -7.30 -6.94
CA LYS A 118 17.99 -7.92 -8.26
C LYS A 118 16.64 -7.64 -8.90
N VAL A 119 15.55 -7.67 -8.12
CA VAL A 119 14.21 -7.33 -8.62
C VAL A 119 14.16 -5.85 -9.02
N ALA A 120 14.74 -4.98 -8.21
CA ALA A 120 14.80 -3.55 -8.48
C ALA A 120 15.61 -3.22 -9.74
N ASP A 121 16.74 -3.90 -9.95
CA ASP A 121 17.59 -3.75 -11.14
C ASP A 121 16.84 -4.08 -12.43
N LYS A 122 16.02 -5.14 -12.42
CA LYS A 122 15.17 -5.50 -13.57
C LYS A 122 14.09 -4.44 -13.89
N LEU A 123 13.75 -3.57 -12.95
CA LEU A 123 12.75 -2.49 -13.12
C LEU A 123 13.41 -1.13 -13.42
N ARG A 124 14.73 -1.02 -13.38
CA ARG A 124 15.49 0.25 -13.38
C ARG A 124 15.06 1.24 -14.46
N ASP A 125 14.93 0.78 -15.70
CA ASP A 125 14.72 1.64 -16.86
C ASP A 125 13.45 1.24 -17.65
N ILE A 126 12.52 0.54 -17.00
CA ILE A 126 11.30 0.11 -17.67
C ILE A 126 10.30 1.27 -17.74
N PRO A 127 9.88 1.70 -18.95
CA PRO A 127 8.89 2.74 -19.13
C PRO A 127 7.57 2.42 -18.41
N GLY A 128 6.86 3.44 -17.93
CA GLY A 128 5.55 3.28 -17.28
C GLY A 128 5.59 2.91 -15.80
N VAL A 129 6.76 2.50 -15.26
CA VAL A 129 6.96 2.38 -13.81
C VAL A 129 7.27 3.77 -13.25
N ILE A 130 6.33 4.31 -12.47
CA ILE A 130 6.48 5.66 -11.88
C ILE A 130 7.04 5.64 -10.46
N GLY A 131 7.14 4.46 -9.83
CA GLY A 131 7.67 4.28 -8.49
C GLY A 131 7.74 2.81 -8.11
N ILE A 132 8.48 2.52 -7.05
CA ILE A 132 8.63 1.17 -6.50
C ILE A 132 8.20 1.18 -5.03
N GLU A 133 7.25 0.30 -4.67
CA GLU A 133 6.90 0.01 -3.28
C GLU A 133 7.74 -1.18 -2.80
N VAL A 134 8.60 -0.97 -1.82
CA VAL A 134 9.45 -2.01 -1.25
C VAL A 134 8.73 -2.66 -0.08
N ASN A 135 8.17 -3.85 -0.28
CA ASN A 135 7.41 -4.58 0.73
C ASN A 135 8.36 -5.31 1.69
N ILE A 136 8.93 -4.59 2.65
CA ILE A 136 9.81 -5.14 3.69
C ILE A 136 9.04 -5.83 4.82
N SER A 137 7.71 -5.74 4.83
CA SER A 137 6.85 -6.17 5.94
C SER A 137 6.23 -7.55 5.75
N CYS A 138 6.73 -8.34 4.81
CA CYS A 138 6.18 -9.67 4.59
C CYS A 138 6.63 -10.66 5.67
N PRO A 139 5.68 -11.31 6.42
CA PRO A 139 6.01 -12.28 7.44
C PRO A 139 6.42 -13.66 6.90
N ASN A 140 6.58 -13.79 5.57
CA ASN A 140 6.70 -15.09 4.90
C ASN A 140 8.12 -15.46 4.45
N VAL A 141 9.14 -14.83 4.99
CA VAL A 141 10.53 -15.21 4.72
C VAL A 141 10.86 -16.42 5.58
N GLU A 142 11.30 -17.51 4.96
CA GLU A 142 11.59 -18.80 5.59
C GLU A 142 12.73 -18.77 6.63
N ASN A 143 13.37 -17.65 6.86
CA ASN A 143 14.45 -17.49 7.81
C ASN A 143 13.94 -17.05 9.18
N ARG A 144 13.58 -18.02 10.03
CA ARG A 144 13.48 -17.94 11.50
C ARG A 144 12.62 -16.80 12.07
N GLY A 145 11.56 -16.32 11.36
CA GLY A 145 10.65 -15.31 11.91
C GLY A 145 11.21 -13.89 12.01
N GLN A 146 12.40 -13.61 11.50
CA GLN A 146 12.90 -12.25 11.37
C GLN A 146 12.30 -11.60 10.12
N VAL A 147 11.27 -10.79 10.35
CA VAL A 147 10.70 -9.91 9.32
C VAL A 147 11.63 -8.69 9.22
N PHE A 148 12.11 -8.33 8.02
CA PHE A 148 12.95 -7.14 7.80
C PHE A 148 12.32 -5.87 8.40
N ALA A 149 10.99 -5.79 8.37
CA ALA A 149 10.24 -4.65 8.91
C ALA A 149 10.26 -4.54 10.44
N CYS A 150 10.75 -5.53 11.19
CA CYS A 150 10.76 -5.50 12.64
C CYS A 150 12.08 -4.99 13.23
N ASP A 151 13.13 -4.85 12.42
CA ASP A 151 14.43 -4.33 12.82
C ASP A 151 14.83 -3.13 11.93
N PRO A 152 15.15 -1.95 12.53
CA PRO A 152 15.51 -0.75 11.77
C PRO A 152 16.72 -0.93 10.85
N LEU A 153 17.72 -1.70 11.24
CA LEU A 153 18.93 -1.92 10.44
C LEU A 153 18.63 -2.81 9.24
N SER A 154 17.96 -3.95 9.48
CA SER A 154 17.56 -4.86 8.41
C SER A 154 16.63 -4.18 7.39
N ALA A 155 15.71 -3.33 7.85
CA ALA A 155 14.86 -2.53 6.98
C ALA A 155 15.67 -1.55 6.12
N ALA A 156 16.63 -0.87 6.73
CA ALA A 156 17.53 0.06 6.03
C ALA A 156 18.38 -0.63 4.96
N ASP A 157 18.92 -1.81 5.26
CA ASP A 157 19.75 -2.58 4.33
C ASP A 157 18.99 -2.94 3.06
N VAL A 158 17.72 -3.33 3.18
CA VAL A 158 16.85 -3.61 2.02
C VAL A 158 16.66 -2.34 1.18
N ILE A 159 16.27 -1.22 1.81
CA ILE A 159 16.06 0.05 1.08
C ILE A 159 17.34 0.52 0.41
N HIS A 160 18.47 0.43 1.10
CA HIS A 160 19.77 0.78 0.54
C HIS A 160 20.16 -0.09 -0.66
N SER A 161 19.88 -1.41 -0.58
CA SER A 161 20.09 -2.33 -1.71
C SER A 161 19.23 -1.94 -2.91
N VAL A 162 17.94 -1.67 -2.71
CA VAL A 162 17.03 -1.25 -3.79
C VAL A 162 17.49 0.09 -4.38
N ARG A 163 17.82 1.09 -3.54
CA ARG A 163 18.25 2.43 -3.98
C ARG A 163 19.47 2.37 -4.91
N ARG A 164 20.43 1.51 -4.62
CA ARG A 164 21.64 1.35 -5.46
C ARG A 164 21.35 0.71 -6.82
N ASN A 165 20.25 0.00 -6.96
CA ASN A 165 19.91 -0.76 -8.16
C ASN A 165 18.84 -0.09 -9.03
N VAL A 166 18.38 1.12 -8.69
CA VAL A 166 17.44 1.90 -9.50
C VAL A 166 17.98 3.29 -9.82
N SER A 167 17.36 3.98 -10.77
CA SER A 167 17.67 5.39 -11.06
C SER A 167 17.50 6.26 -9.83
N ALA A 168 18.36 7.26 -9.63
CA ALA A 168 18.26 8.23 -8.53
C ALA A 168 16.92 8.98 -8.50
N ASN A 169 16.28 9.11 -9.66
CA ASN A 169 14.98 9.77 -9.81
C ASN A 169 13.78 8.83 -9.62
N MET A 170 13.98 7.50 -9.47
CA MET A 170 12.90 6.55 -9.24
C MET A 170 12.40 6.68 -7.80
N PRO A 171 11.14 7.09 -7.59
CA PRO A 171 10.56 7.17 -6.26
C PRO A 171 10.50 5.80 -5.57
N LEU A 172 11.02 5.71 -4.34
CA LEU A 172 10.97 4.50 -3.51
C LEU A 172 10.06 4.72 -2.31
N PHE A 173 9.08 3.83 -2.14
CA PHE A 173 8.16 3.81 -1.02
C PHE A 173 8.44 2.59 -0.14
N ALA A 174 8.87 2.80 1.10
CA ALA A 174 9.03 1.70 2.04
C ALA A 174 7.68 1.35 2.67
N LYS A 175 7.23 0.08 2.51
CA LYS A 175 5.97 -0.38 3.11
C LYS A 175 6.21 -0.98 4.48
N LEU A 176 5.66 -0.31 5.50
CA LEU A 176 5.92 -0.58 6.90
C LEU A 176 4.89 -1.54 7.51
N SER A 177 5.35 -2.38 8.44
CA SER A 177 4.50 -3.24 9.26
C SER A 177 4.02 -2.52 10.51
N PRO A 178 2.76 -2.73 10.95
CA PRO A 178 2.29 -2.28 12.26
C PRO A 178 2.75 -3.20 13.40
N ASP A 179 3.32 -4.38 13.10
CA ASP A 179 3.72 -5.41 14.08
C ASP A 179 5.05 -5.07 14.75
N VAL A 180 5.19 -3.83 15.20
CA VAL A 180 6.38 -3.30 15.87
C VAL A 180 5.98 -2.42 17.06
N THR A 181 6.84 -2.34 18.05
CA THR A 181 6.60 -1.48 19.22
C THR A 181 6.67 0.00 18.85
N ASP A 182 7.64 0.39 18.03
CA ASP A 182 7.84 1.76 17.55
C ASP A 182 8.05 1.79 16.03
N ILE A 183 6.99 2.10 15.29
CA ILE A 183 7.03 2.23 13.84
C ILE A 183 7.85 3.45 13.41
N THR A 184 8.04 4.46 14.27
CA THR A 184 8.76 5.67 13.93
C THR A 184 10.27 5.43 13.82
N ALA A 185 10.80 4.49 14.59
CA ALA A 185 12.21 4.07 14.49
C ALA A 185 12.50 3.43 13.13
N ILE A 186 11.60 2.52 12.67
CA ILE A 186 11.71 1.92 11.33
C ILE A 186 11.58 3.00 10.25
N ALA A 187 10.58 3.88 10.36
CA ALA A 187 10.36 4.96 9.39
C ALA A 187 11.60 5.85 9.21
N LYS A 188 12.21 6.30 10.32
CA LYS A 188 13.45 7.09 10.28
C LYS A 188 14.60 6.35 9.61
N SER A 189 14.74 5.06 9.90
CA SER A 189 15.83 4.24 9.36
C SER A 189 15.71 4.06 7.84
N VAL A 190 14.52 3.72 7.34
CA VAL A 190 14.31 3.53 5.90
C VAL A 190 14.40 4.84 5.10
N VAL A 191 13.96 5.97 5.67
CA VAL A 191 14.11 7.29 5.04
C VAL A 191 15.60 7.66 4.95
N LYS A 192 16.36 7.45 6.02
CA LYS A 192 17.83 7.65 6.01
C LYS A 192 18.53 6.75 4.99
N ALA A 193 18.01 5.56 4.74
CA ALA A 193 18.54 4.62 3.75
C ALA A 193 18.17 4.96 2.30
N GLY A 194 17.30 5.95 2.06
CA GLY A 194 16.98 6.46 0.72
C GLY A 194 15.55 6.19 0.24
N ALA A 195 14.60 5.90 1.13
CA ALA A 195 13.18 5.92 0.78
C ALA A 195 12.71 7.38 0.59
N ASP A 196 12.00 7.65 -0.51
CA ASP A 196 11.42 8.97 -0.85
C ASP A 196 10.03 9.16 -0.25
N GLY A 197 9.41 8.10 0.23
CA GLY A 197 8.09 8.10 0.86
C GLY A 197 7.82 6.79 1.59
N LEU A 198 6.69 6.72 2.27
CA LEU A 198 6.30 5.58 3.08
C LEU A 198 4.90 5.10 2.71
N SER A 199 4.70 3.78 2.62
CA SER A 199 3.39 3.12 2.56
C SER A 199 3.04 2.60 3.96
N VAL A 200 1.98 3.12 4.58
CA VAL A 200 1.65 2.92 6.01
C VAL A 200 0.17 2.55 6.13
N ILE A 201 -0.14 1.31 6.46
CA ILE A 201 0.59 0.17 6.98
C ILE A 201 0.30 -1.10 6.15
N ASN A 202 1.12 -2.14 6.33
CA ASN A 202 0.76 -3.49 5.92
C ASN A 202 -0.29 -4.08 6.90
N THR A 203 -0.71 -5.33 6.67
CA THR A 203 -1.65 -6.06 7.53
C THR A 203 -1.06 -6.32 8.93
N LEU A 204 -1.92 -6.42 9.93
CA LEU A 204 -1.56 -6.75 11.31
C LEU A 204 -1.59 -8.28 11.49
N LEU A 205 -0.59 -8.85 12.16
CA LEU A 205 -0.55 -10.29 12.41
C LEU A 205 -1.73 -10.74 13.28
N GLY A 206 -2.42 -11.80 12.84
CA GLY A 206 -3.56 -12.34 13.54
C GLY A 206 -3.73 -13.84 13.35
N MET A 207 -4.67 -14.43 14.08
CA MET A 207 -5.05 -15.84 13.99
C MET A 207 -6.56 -16.00 14.23
N VAL A 208 -7.16 -16.96 13.56
CA VAL A 208 -8.53 -17.45 13.86
C VAL A 208 -8.47 -18.94 14.10
N ILE A 209 -9.08 -19.40 15.19
CA ILE A 209 -9.30 -20.82 15.52
C ILE A 209 -10.74 -21.17 15.15
N ASP A 210 -10.91 -22.26 14.44
CA ASP A 210 -12.22 -22.85 14.17
C ASP A 210 -12.71 -23.53 15.45
N THR A 211 -13.88 -23.12 15.95
CA THR A 211 -14.39 -23.59 17.26
C THR A 211 -15.00 -25.00 17.22
N ASP A 212 -15.28 -25.53 16.03
CA ASP A 212 -15.80 -26.87 15.88
C ASP A 212 -14.68 -27.91 15.76
N THR A 213 -13.59 -27.54 15.10
CA THR A 213 -12.43 -28.41 14.88
C THR A 213 -11.28 -28.16 15.85
N PHE A 214 -11.27 -27.02 16.54
CA PHE A 214 -10.19 -26.53 17.40
C PHE A 214 -8.85 -26.31 16.68
N LEU A 215 -8.87 -26.14 15.36
CA LEU A 215 -7.70 -25.97 14.52
C LEU A 215 -7.61 -24.53 13.95
N PRO A 216 -6.40 -24.03 13.64
CA PRO A 216 -6.25 -22.78 12.92
C PRO A 216 -6.97 -22.81 11.56
N ARG A 217 -7.71 -21.76 11.22
CA ARG A 217 -8.43 -21.67 9.93
C ARG A 217 -7.52 -21.53 8.73
N LEU A 218 -6.33 -20.96 8.90
CA LEU A 218 -5.35 -20.84 7.82
C LEU A 218 -4.32 -21.97 7.88
N SER A 219 -3.92 -22.50 6.73
CA SER A 219 -2.87 -23.52 6.63
C SER A 219 -1.54 -23.08 7.26
N GLY A 220 -1.22 -21.78 7.17
CA GLY A 220 -0.05 -21.17 7.80
C GLY A 220 -0.25 -20.80 9.26
N LYS A 221 -1.35 -21.22 9.89
CA LYS A 221 -1.77 -20.91 11.27
C LYS A 221 -2.09 -19.43 11.49
N THR A 222 -1.14 -18.54 11.22
CA THR A 222 -1.28 -17.07 11.29
C THR A 222 -1.41 -16.47 9.91
N GLY A 223 -1.99 -15.26 9.84
CA GLY A 223 -2.11 -14.45 8.63
C GLY A 223 -2.16 -12.96 8.94
N GLY A 224 -2.10 -12.14 7.90
CA GLY A 224 -2.29 -10.71 8.01
C GLY A 224 -3.77 -10.35 8.12
N LEU A 225 -4.16 -9.68 9.21
CA LEU A 225 -5.48 -9.09 9.39
C LEU A 225 -5.57 -7.78 8.61
N SER A 226 -6.63 -7.64 7.82
CA SER A 226 -6.96 -6.43 7.05
C SER A 226 -8.45 -6.09 7.21
N GLY A 227 -8.86 -4.96 6.65
CA GLY A 227 -10.25 -4.49 6.73
C GLY A 227 -10.48 -3.53 7.90
N PRO A 228 -11.76 -3.19 8.21
CA PRO A 228 -12.10 -2.10 9.13
C PRO A 228 -11.49 -2.21 10.52
N ALA A 229 -11.25 -3.43 11.00
CA ALA A 229 -10.69 -3.68 12.34
C ALA A 229 -9.31 -3.02 12.55
N ILE A 230 -8.49 -2.88 11.50
CA ILE A 230 -7.14 -2.31 11.64
C ILE A 230 -7.08 -0.80 11.43
N ARG A 231 -8.18 -0.13 11.01
CA ARG A 231 -8.16 1.31 10.70
C ARG A 231 -7.62 2.18 11.84
N PRO A 232 -8.06 2.04 13.10
CA PRO A 232 -7.54 2.87 14.19
C PRO A 232 -6.03 2.69 14.41
N VAL A 233 -5.51 1.48 14.18
CA VAL A 233 -4.07 1.20 14.23
C VAL A 233 -3.34 1.90 13.09
N ALA A 234 -3.88 1.83 11.87
CA ALA A 234 -3.30 2.46 10.70
C ALA A 234 -3.25 3.99 10.81
N VAL A 235 -4.36 4.62 11.22
CA VAL A 235 -4.45 6.07 11.44
C VAL A 235 -3.43 6.53 12.49
N ARG A 236 -3.33 5.82 13.63
CA ARG A 236 -2.32 6.08 14.66
C ARG A 236 -0.90 6.00 14.10
N CYS A 237 -0.59 4.99 13.31
CA CYS A 237 0.75 4.84 12.70
C CYS A 237 1.09 6.02 11.77
N VAL A 238 0.15 6.43 10.90
CA VAL A 238 0.32 7.60 10.04
C VAL A 238 0.56 8.86 10.87
N TYR A 239 -0.26 9.11 11.88
CA TYR A 239 -0.13 10.26 12.79
C TYR A 239 1.22 10.30 13.50
N GLN A 240 1.67 9.17 14.07
CA GLN A 240 2.95 9.10 14.77
C GLN A 240 4.14 9.34 13.85
N ILE A 241 4.12 8.78 12.63
CA ILE A 241 5.17 8.99 11.64
C ILE A 241 5.20 10.45 11.19
N ARG A 242 4.05 11.05 10.88
CA ARG A 242 3.95 12.46 10.47
C ARG A 242 4.53 13.41 11.51
N LYS A 243 4.27 13.13 12.82
CA LYS A 243 4.80 13.93 13.93
C LYS A 243 6.33 13.97 13.98
N VAL A 244 7.01 12.87 13.61
CA VAL A 244 8.48 12.77 13.69
C VAL A 244 9.18 12.97 12.35
N LEU A 245 8.46 12.87 11.24
CA LEU A 245 8.93 13.07 9.88
C LEU A 245 7.92 13.98 9.13
N PRO A 246 7.94 15.28 9.43
CA PRO A 246 6.89 16.22 8.97
C PRO A 246 6.80 16.35 7.45
N ASP A 247 7.90 16.13 6.73
CA ASP A 247 7.98 16.39 5.29
C ASP A 247 7.92 15.11 4.43
N ILE A 248 8.01 13.91 5.06
CA ILE A 248 8.04 12.66 4.28
C ILE A 248 6.68 12.39 3.64
N PRO A 249 6.59 12.10 2.34
CA PRO A 249 5.35 11.67 1.72
C PRO A 249 4.84 10.35 2.29
N ILE A 250 3.55 10.27 2.65
CA ILE A 250 2.91 9.07 3.20
C ILE A 250 1.72 8.67 2.33
N ILE A 251 1.70 7.39 1.93
CA ILE A 251 0.54 6.71 1.35
C ILE A 251 -0.11 5.91 2.48
N GLY A 252 -1.24 6.39 2.98
CA GLY A 252 -1.97 5.76 4.09
C GLY A 252 -2.83 4.59 3.64
N MET A 253 -2.84 3.47 4.37
CA MET A 253 -3.68 2.32 4.06
C MET A 253 -4.00 1.49 5.30
N GLY A 254 -5.16 0.82 5.26
CA GLY A 254 -5.62 -0.08 6.31
C GLY A 254 -7.05 0.23 6.76
N GLY A 255 -8.02 -0.54 6.27
CA GLY A 255 -9.41 -0.48 6.72
C GLY A 255 -10.25 0.66 6.17
N ILE A 256 -9.83 1.30 5.07
CA ILE A 256 -10.57 2.36 4.38
C ILE A 256 -11.73 1.73 3.60
N ARG A 257 -12.98 2.10 3.91
CA ARG A 257 -14.20 1.63 3.25
C ARG A 257 -14.96 2.72 2.51
N ASN A 258 -14.81 3.96 2.97
CA ASN A 258 -15.58 5.11 2.50
C ASN A 258 -14.80 6.41 2.66
N GLY A 259 -15.37 7.52 2.18
CA GLY A 259 -14.73 8.84 2.22
C GLY A 259 -14.44 9.34 3.64
N LYS A 260 -15.26 9.01 4.63
CA LYS A 260 -15.00 9.40 6.03
C LYS A 260 -13.77 8.69 6.58
N ASP A 261 -13.66 7.38 6.31
CA ASP A 261 -12.47 6.61 6.67
C ASP A 261 -11.21 7.19 6.02
N ALA A 262 -11.30 7.61 4.74
CA ALA A 262 -10.19 8.24 3.99
C ALA A 262 -9.75 9.57 4.60
N ILE A 263 -10.70 10.42 5.01
CA ILE A 263 -10.43 11.73 5.63
C ILE A 263 -9.64 11.58 6.93
N GLU A 264 -9.87 10.52 7.73
CA GLU A 264 -9.05 10.25 8.93
C GLU A 264 -7.55 10.13 8.56
N PHE A 265 -7.22 9.45 7.45
CA PHE A 265 -5.84 9.31 7.00
C PHE A 265 -5.23 10.62 6.50
N PHE A 266 -5.99 11.40 5.72
CA PHE A 266 -5.51 12.71 5.28
C PHE A 266 -5.28 13.65 6.46
N ALA A 267 -6.23 13.71 7.39
CA ALA A 267 -6.10 14.50 8.62
C ALA A 267 -4.91 14.05 9.48
N ALA A 268 -4.66 12.74 9.57
CA ALA A 268 -3.52 12.18 10.27
C ALA A 268 -2.18 12.43 9.57
N GLY A 269 -2.19 12.85 8.29
CA GLY A 269 -0.99 13.26 7.56
C GLY A 269 -0.63 12.44 6.33
N ALA A 270 -1.50 11.60 5.83
CA ALA A 270 -1.30 10.93 4.54
C ALA A 270 -1.46 11.93 3.39
N ASN A 271 -0.59 11.84 2.38
CA ASN A 271 -0.68 12.60 1.14
C ASN A 271 -1.59 11.92 0.10
N ALA A 272 -1.62 10.60 0.13
CA ALA A 272 -2.49 9.75 -0.66
C ALA A 272 -2.93 8.55 0.18
N ILE A 273 -3.94 7.82 -0.30
CA ILE A 273 -4.43 6.61 0.34
C ILE A 273 -4.42 5.43 -0.62
N SER A 274 -4.29 4.20 -0.08
CA SER A 274 -4.50 2.99 -0.86
C SER A 274 -5.67 2.18 -0.32
N VAL A 275 -6.56 1.78 -1.23
CA VAL A 275 -7.76 0.98 -0.93
C VAL A 275 -7.44 -0.49 -1.17
N GLY A 276 -7.61 -1.31 -0.13
CA GLY A 276 -7.30 -2.74 -0.15
C GLY A 276 -8.55 -3.62 -0.10
N THR A 277 -8.78 -4.27 1.04
CA THR A 277 -9.81 -5.31 1.26
C THR A 277 -11.20 -4.95 0.70
N THR A 278 -11.55 -3.68 0.71
CA THR A 278 -12.85 -3.19 0.24
C THR A 278 -13.11 -3.51 -1.23
N VAL A 279 -12.06 -3.59 -2.07
CA VAL A 279 -12.23 -3.88 -3.51
C VAL A 279 -12.76 -5.30 -3.78
N PHE A 280 -12.65 -6.20 -2.82
CA PHE A 280 -13.18 -7.56 -2.98
C PHE A 280 -14.72 -7.61 -2.95
N ASN A 281 -15.35 -6.71 -2.19
CA ASN A 281 -16.81 -6.58 -2.12
C ASN A 281 -17.35 -5.50 -3.03
N ASP A 282 -16.53 -4.49 -3.34
CA ASP A 282 -16.88 -3.32 -4.13
C ASP A 282 -15.72 -2.97 -5.07
N PRO A 283 -15.70 -3.51 -6.29
CA PRO A 283 -14.65 -3.22 -7.28
C PRO A 283 -14.56 -1.74 -7.67
N GLU A 284 -15.62 -0.96 -7.46
CA GLU A 284 -15.64 0.48 -7.73
C GLU A 284 -15.14 1.34 -6.56
N ALA A 285 -14.74 0.72 -5.45
CA ALA A 285 -14.40 1.41 -4.20
C ALA A 285 -13.38 2.55 -4.37
N CYS A 286 -12.37 2.39 -5.22
CA CYS A 286 -11.37 3.44 -5.42
C CYS A 286 -11.98 4.73 -5.97
N VAL A 287 -12.88 4.62 -6.96
CA VAL A 287 -13.57 5.77 -7.56
C VAL A 287 -14.64 6.30 -6.61
N ARG A 288 -15.42 5.41 -6.00
CA ARG A 288 -16.47 5.81 -5.04
C ARG A 288 -15.90 6.58 -3.85
N ILE A 289 -14.79 6.11 -3.27
CA ILE A 289 -14.15 6.79 -2.13
C ILE A 289 -13.60 8.15 -2.54
N HIS A 290 -13.04 8.29 -3.75
CA HIS A 290 -12.67 9.59 -4.29
C HIS A 290 -13.86 10.55 -4.31
N ASP A 291 -15.00 10.11 -4.88
CA ASP A 291 -16.21 10.93 -5.00
C ASP A 291 -16.78 11.31 -3.63
N GLU A 292 -16.80 10.37 -2.69
CA GLU A 292 -17.25 10.61 -1.31
C GLU A 292 -16.38 11.62 -0.57
N VAL A 293 -15.04 11.56 -0.72
CA VAL A 293 -14.13 12.56 -0.14
C VAL A 293 -14.44 13.94 -0.73
N ALA A 294 -14.51 14.03 -2.08
CA ALA A 294 -14.82 15.28 -2.76
C ALA A 294 -16.17 15.88 -2.30
N GLY A 295 -17.21 15.03 -2.18
CA GLY A 295 -18.52 15.45 -1.69
C GLY A 295 -18.47 16.00 -0.25
N ILE A 296 -17.78 15.32 0.66
CA ILE A 296 -17.63 15.77 2.05
C ILE A 296 -16.87 17.10 2.14
N LEU A 297 -15.82 17.27 1.34
CA LEU A 297 -15.07 18.53 1.31
C LEU A 297 -15.93 19.68 0.74
N GLN A 298 -16.70 19.39 -0.30
CA GLN A 298 -17.63 20.36 -0.88
C GLN A 298 -18.72 20.80 0.12
N GLU A 299 -19.34 19.85 0.85
CA GLU A 299 -20.31 20.15 1.91
C GLU A 299 -19.73 21.06 3.01
N LYS A 300 -18.43 20.91 3.29
CA LYS A 300 -17.69 21.73 4.27
C LYS A 300 -17.12 23.02 3.69
N SER A 301 -17.41 23.34 2.42
CA SER A 301 -16.86 24.50 1.70
C SER A 301 -15.32 24.51 1.61
N ILE A 302 -14.67 23.33 1.69
CA ILE A 302 -13.24 23.14 1.51
C ILE A 302 -12.96 23.01 0.02
N LYS A 303 -12.00 23.77 -0.50
CA LYS A 303 -11.74 23.88 -1.94
C LYS A 303 -10.66 22.92 -2.43
N SER A 304 -9.81 22.42 -1.55
CA SER A 304 -8.69 21.55 -1.90
C SER A 304 -8.46 20.48 -0.84
N LEU A 305 -8.11 19.28 -1.28
CA LEU A 305 -7.67 18.21 -0.41
C LEU A 305 -6.49 18.63 0.49
N SER A 306 -5.60 19.48 -0.04
CA SER A 306 -4.43 19.97 0.70
C SER A 306 -4.81 20.69 1.98
N GLU A 307 -6.00 21.26 2.10
CA GLU A 307 -6.46 21.97 3.29
C GLU A 307 -6.70 21.03 4.47
N ILE A 308 -6.94 19.74 4.25
CA ILE A 308 -7.18 18.77 5.32
C ILE A 308 -5.97 17.88 5.61
N ILE A 309 -4.96 17.85 4.75
CA ILE A 309 -3.73 17.09 5.02
C ILE A 309 -3.06 17.69 6.25
N ASN A 310 -2.71 16.84 7.21
CA ASN A 310 -2.13 17.22 8.52
C ASN A 310 -3.09 18.02 9.45
N ALA A 311 -4.38 18.06 9.17
CA ALA A 311 -5.30 18.85 9.98
C ALA A 311 -5.35 18.42 11.45
N ALA A 312 -5.15 17.13 11.74
CA ALA A 312 -5.10 16.62 13.10
C ALA A 312 -3.82 17.00 13.89
N HIS A 313 -2.83 17.61 13.23
CA HIS A 313 -1.59 18.12 13.86
C HIS A 313 -1.64 19.62 14.10
N ARG A 314 -2.70 20.31 13.69
CA ARG A 314 -2.88 21.72 14.06
C ARG A 314 -3.10 21.76 15.56
N GLU A 315 -2.30 22.54 16.26
CA GLU A 315 -2.55 22.80 17.67
C GLU A 315 -3.95 23.38 17.79
N ASP A 316 -4.72 22.88 18.73
CA ASP A 316 -6.00 23.47 19.07
C ASP A 316 -5.72 24.95 19.45
N ILE A 317 -6.16 25.84 18.59
CA ILE A 317 -6.23 27.26 18.92
C ILE A 317 -7.40 27.34 19.91
N SER A 318 -7.11 27.02 21.18
CA SER A 318 -8.02 27.21 22.33
C SER A 318 -8.01 28.65 22.79
#